data_c0d7b53a995e29b3d9b582dc0dbb5368
#
_entry.id   c0d7b53a995e29b3d9b582dc0dbb5368
#
_cell.length_a   1.000
_cell.length_b   1.000
_cell.length_c   1.000
_cell.angle_alpha   90.00
_cell.angle_beta   90.00
_cell.angle_gamma   90.00
#
_symmetry.space_group_name_H-M   'P 1'
#
loop_
_entity.id
_entity.type
_entity.pdbx_description
1 polymer ?
#
loop_
_entity_poly.entity_id
_entity_poly.type
_entity_poly.pdbx_seq_one_letter_code
_entity_poly.pdbx_strand_id
1 'polypeptide(L)'
;MRGEGRNREFLIASPEIPLTIFSKMKFALLFLSCIPCFPISGAAGSQAGEKKPNIVFLLTDDQCTYSMGCYGNAEVKTPHLDALAGDGMVFDCHYVSTAICMASRANIMTGKFEFRHGCNFEHGALHGSHWASSYPILLKEEGYLTAMAGKIGFEVTQRPGKKGVLPVGDFDKWGAGPGQTSYRTARNKSMVAYAEKYPHSSRSYGAFGADFIAEAAKEKKPFCLSVSFKAPHKPATPDPLDDKIYAGRTFTRPKNFGREYGLHFARQSRQGRQFERFYGWNYADKYDQVMATYHQQVYAVDVAVGMIRAALEQYGVAENTVVIFTSDNGFLCGSHGYGSKVLPYEESSRVPLIIHDPRHSNSGKGLRCDSLTGNVDLMPTILELAGVDPPGGIDGRSILPLYGDPEGQIRESLPLVNVWGPAEVYSLAVVTSETKYIYWPWSGEGYEPVEELYDTEEDPLELENIAKGQQKQLLEKMRRTYDGFVDQWREKAVPYHHYRPFAVFFDRGVAWEDKVSVLEK
;
A
#
# COMPACT_ATOMS: atom_id res chain seq x y z
N MET A 1 55.81 25.62 28.21
CA MET A 1 56.02 26.88 27.47
C MET A 1 54.62 27.22 26.93
N ARG A 2 53.85 28.04 27.62
CA ARG A 2 53.66 29.50 27.44
C ARG A 2 53.19 29.78 26.00
N GLY A 3 52.07 30.46 25.69
CA GLY A 3 51.22 31.44 26.38
C GLY A 3 49.92 31.57 25.56
N GLU A 4 48.83 31.83 26.17
CA GLU A 4 48.16 33.10 26.54
C GLU A 4 47.80 34.03 25.38
N GLY A 5 46.55 34.42 25.37
CA GLY A 5 46.07 35.75 25.01
C GLY A 5 44.78 35.79 24.22
N ARG A 6 43.72 36.06 24.78
CA ARG A 6 42.91 37.20 25.32
C ARG A 6 41.69 37.53 24.46
N ASN A 7 40.57 37.49 25.17
CA ASN A 7 39.27 38.16 25.00
C ASN A 7 39.20 39.43 24.14
N ARG A 8 38.05 39.60 23.48
CA ARG A 8 37.28 40.86 23.53
C ARG A 8 35.78 40.60 23.26
N GLU A 9 35.03 40.90 24.34
CA GLU A 9 33.60 41.20 24.30
C GLU A 9 33.32 42.48 23.53
N PHE A 10 32.18 42.58 22.88
CA PHE A 10 31.49 43.84 22.63
C PHE A 10 29.97 43.62 22.81
N LEU A 11 29.48 44.11 23.95
CA LEU A 11 28.09 44.49 24.19
C LEU A 11 27.75 45.73 23.35
N ILE A 12 26.60 45.79 22.73
CA ILE A 12 25.86 47.05 22.54
C ILE A 12 24.35 46.76 22.61
N ALA A 13 23.72 47.61 23.39
CA ALA A 13 22.41 47.68 23.98
C ALA A 13 21.24 47.90 23.02
N SER A 14 20.08 47.50 23.53
CA SER A 14 18.72 47.90 23.09
C SER A 14 18.44 49.39 23.30
N PRO A 15 17.40 49.93 22.68
CA PRO A 15 16.48 50.75 23.45
C PRO A 15 15.01 50.33 23.32
N GLU A 16 14.38 50.21 24.48
CA GLU A 16 12.93 50.31 24.70
C GLU A 16 12.45 51.74 24.46
N ILE A 17 11.19 51.93 24.06
CA ILE A 17 10.32 53.11 24.36
C ILE A 17 8.83 52.74 24.05
N PRO A 18 7.80 53.42 24.64
CA PRO A 18 6.85 52.79 25.58
C PRO A 18 5.38 52.78 25.10
N LEU A 19 4.56 52.08 25.89
CA LEU A 19 3.09 52.14 25.91
C LEU A 19 2.55 53.56 26.13
N THR A 20 1.48 53.91 25.37
CA THR A 20 0.53 54.91 25.84
C THR A 20 -0.91 54.44 25.62
N ILE A 21 -1.63 54.42 26.71
CA ILE A 21 -3.06 54.16 26.88
C ILE A 21 -3.85 55.36 26.36
N PHE A 22 -4.93 55.18 25.61
CA PHE A 22 -6.11 56.04 25.70
C PHE A 22 -7.43 55.30 25.51
N SER A 23 -8.35 55.68 26.35
CA SER A 23 -9.65 55.20 26.76
C SER A 23 -10.77 55.66 25.85
N LYS A 24 -11.75 54.75 25.71
CA LYS A 24 -13.21 54.94 25.56
C LYS A 24 -13.74 56.02 24.61
N MET A 25 -14.60 55.59 23.65
CA MET A 25 -15.98 56.11 23.60
C MET A 25 -16.85 55.23 22.71
N LYS A 26 -18.07 54.90 23.18
CA LYS A 26 -19.14 54.20 22.49
C LYS A 26 -19.83 55.16 21.53
N PHE A 27 -20.09 54.72 20.28
CA PHE A 27 -21.23 55.16 19.51
C PHE A 27 -21.81 54.01 18.70
N ALA A 28 -23.04 53.66 18.96
CA ALA A 28 -23.84 52.73 18.20
C ALA A 28 -24.43 53.48 16.99
N LEU A 29 -24.20 52.96 15.79
CA LEU A 29 -25.01 53.28 14.61
C LEU A 29 -25.37 51.96 13.94
N LEU A 30 -26.66 51.64 13.96
CA LEU A 30 -27.28 50.64 13.12
C LEU A 30 -27.17 51.09 11.66
N PHE A 31 -26.46 50.33 10.83
CA PHE A 31 -26.68 50.33 9.40
C PHE A 31 -27.15 48.95 8.98
N LEU A 32 -28.45 48.85 8.62
CA LEU A 32 -28.97 47.76 7.80
C LEU A 32 -28.28 47.86 6.43
N SER A 33 -27.34 47.00 6.14
CA SER A 33 -26.89 46.78 4.77
C SER A 33 -27.44 45.44 4.28
N CYS A 34 -28.32 45.49 3.29
CA CYS A 34 -28.73 44.35 2.49
C CYS A 34 -27.52 43.67 1.90
N ILE A 35 -27.25 42.43 2.32
CA ILE A 35 -26.33 41.53 1.64
C ILE A 35 -27.07 40.95 0.45
N PRO A 36 -26.61 41.17 -0.79
CA PRO A 36 -27.16 40.45 -1.93
C PRO A 36 -26.75 38.97 -1.80
N CYS A 37 -27.74 38.09 -1.67
CA CYS A 37 -27.61 36.66 -1.79
C CYS A 37 -27.17 36.35 -3.24
N PHE A 38 -25.89 36.16 -3.46
CA PHE A 38 -25.41 35.49 -4.67
C PHE A 38 -25.68 34.00 -4.53
N PRO A 39 -26.37 33.37 -5.49
CA PRO A 39 -26.45 31.92 -5.52
C PRO A 39 -25.04 31.39 -5.79
N ILE A 40 -24.50 30.63 -4.83
CA ILE A 40 -23.33 29.77 -5.07
C ILE A 40 -23.83 28.65 -6.00
N SER A 41 -23.84 28.94 -7.28
CA SER A 41 -23.96 27.92 -8.32
C SER A 41 -22.58 27.35 -8.53
N GLY A 42 -22.21 26.41 -7.66
CA GLY A 42 -21.10 25.50 -7.87
C GLY A 42 -21.52 24.41 -8.85
N ALA A 43 -21.87 24.79 -10.07
CA ALA A 43 -21.80 23.87 -11.18
C ALA A 43 -20.32 23.66 -11.45
N ALA A 44 -19.80 22.50 -11.07
CA ALA A 44 -18.59 21.95 -11.66
C ALA A 44 -18.88 21.90 -13.17
N GLY A 45 -18.40 22.92 -13.87
CA GLY A 45 -18.43 22.94 -15.31
C GLY A 45 -17.58 21.79 -15.80
N SER A 46 -18.22 20.75 -16.31
CA SER A 46 -17.60 19.78 -17.19
C SER A 46 -16.92 20.60 -18.30
N GLN A 47 -15.60 20.74 -18.23
CA GLN A 47 -14.81 21.22 -19.34
C GLN A 47 -15.00 20.21 -20.48
N ALA A 48 -15.86 20.54 -21.42
CA ALA A 48 -16.04 19.77 -22.63
C ALA A 48 -14.71 19.84 -23.42
N GLY A 49 -13.90 18.75 -23.36
CA GLY A 49 -12.76 18.62 -24.22
C GLY A 49 -11.51 17.94 -23.66
N GLU A 50 -11.35 17.74 -22.37
CA GLU A 50 -10.17 16.99 -21.89
C GLU A 50 -10.32 15.50 -22.20
N LYS A 51 -9.33 14.97 -22.92
CA LYS A 51 -9.27 13.55 -23.28
C LYS A 51 -9.10 12.72 -22.01
N LYS A 52 -10.02 11.80 -21.71
CA LYS A 52 -9.86 10.84 -20.60
C LYS A 52 -8.46 10.19 -20.66
N PRO A 53 -7.70 10.11 -19.56
CA PRO A 53 -6.38 9.48 -19.58
C PRO A 53 -6.49 7.97 -19.76
N ASN A 54 -5.44 7.38 -20.30
CA ASN A 54 -5.21 5.96 -20.13
C ASN A 54 -4.62 5.72 -18.74
N ILE A 55 -4.83 4.53 -18.19
CA ILE A 55 -4.35 4.16 -16.87
C ILE A 55 -3.60 2.83 -16.98
N VAL A 56 -2.38 2.78 -16.47
CA VAL A 56 -1.58 1.57 -16.32
C VAL A 56 -1.34 1.35 -14.83
N PHE A 57 -1.91 0.29 -14.30
CA PHE A 57 -1.77 -0.12 -12.90
C PHE A 57 -0.87 -1.36 -12.79
N LEU A 58 0.28 -1.22 -12.14
CA LEU A 58 1.32 -2.23 -12.00
C LEU A 58 1.42 -2.65 -10.54
N LEU A 59 1.12 -3.91 -10.24
CA LEU A 59 1.05 -4.46 -8.89
C LEU A 59 2.01 -5.65 -8.73
N THR A 60 2.94 -5.56 -7.80
CA THR A 60 3.83 -6.67 -7.43
C THR A 60 3.28 -7.48 -6.25
N ASP A 61 3.92 -8.61 -5.93
CA ASP A 61 3.54 -9.54 -4.87
C ASP A 61 4.73 -9.77 -3.94
N ASP A 62 4.63 -9.33 -2.68
CA ASP A 62 5.71 -9.43 -1.68
C ASP A 62 6.91 -8.47 -1.93
N GLN A 63 6.69 -7.28 -2.46
CA GLN A 63 7.78 -6.33 -2.70
C GLN A 63 7.89 -5.28 -1.61
N CYS A 64 9.03 -5.27 -0.92
CA CYS A 64 9.37 -4.26 0.08
C CYS A 64 10.00 -3.01 -0.56
N THR A 65 9.91 -1.88 0.12
CA THR A 65 10.45 -0.58 -0.33
C THR A 65 11.95 -0.65 -0.61
N TYR A 66 12.75 -1.22 0.29
CA TYR A 66 14.21 -1.28 0.15
C TYR A 66 14.72 -2.19 -1.00
N SER A 67 13.82 -2.77 -1.79
CA SER A 67 14.19 -3.56 -2.99
C SER A 67 14.34 -2.72 -4.26
N MET A 68 14.32 -1.39 -4.16
CA MET A 68 14.35 -0.46 -5.31
C MET A 68 15.36 0.67 -5.12
N GLY A 69 15.99 1.11 -6.23
CA GLY A 69 16.94 2.21 -6.24
C GLY A 69 16.33 3.53 -5.78
N CYS A 70 15.13 3.88 -6.26
CA CYS A 70 14.41 5.10 -5.89
C CYS A 70 14.00 5.17 -4.40
N TYR A 71 14.07 4.06 -3.67
CA TYR A 71 13.93 4.00 -2.21
C TYR A 71 15.29 3.87 -1.49
N GLY A 72 16.40 4.18 -2.17
CA GLY A 72 17.73 4.31 -1.56
C GLY A 72 18.62 3.08 -1.61
N ASN A 73 18.21 1.97 -2.21
CA ASN A 73 19.05 0.78 -2.33
C ASN A 73 19.95 0.82 -3.57
N ALA A 74 21.20 1.23 -3.39
CA ALA A 74 22.20 1.29 -4.47
C ALA A 74 22.74 -0.09 -4.92
N GLU A 75 22.44 -1.17 -4.19
CA GLU A 75 22.93 -2.53 -4.51
C GLU A 75 22.04 -3.23 -5.55
N VAL A 76 20.81 -2.72 -5.78
CA VAL A 76 19.84 -3.28 -6.73
C VAL A 76 19.78 -2.48 -8.04
N LYS A 77 19.24 -3.10 -9.07
CA LYS A 77 19.06 -2.49 -10.39
C LYS A 77 17.58 -2.44 -10.72
N THR A 78 17.02 -1.23 -10.71
CA THR A 78 15.62 -0.97 -11.06
C THR A 78 15.51 0.26 -11.97
N PRO A 79 16.27 0.30 -13.11
CA PRO A 79 16.42 1.53 -13.90
C PRO A 79 15.10 2.07 -14.46
N HIS A 80 14.14 1.20 -14.81
CA HIS A 80 12.85 1.64 -15.36
C HIS A 80 11.90 2.15 -14.28
N LEU A 81 11.93 1.53 -13.09
CA LEU A 81 11.20 2.00 -11.92
C LEU A 81 11.82 3.28 -11.35
N ASP A 82 13.14 3.39 -11.32
CA ASP A 82 13.86 4.59 -10.89
C ASP A 82 13.57 5.77 -11.84
N ALA A 83 13.50 5.51 -13.15
CA ALA A 83 13.10 6.52 -14.13
C ALA A 83 11.62 6.91 -13.96
N LEU A 84 10.71 5.94 -13.68
CA LEU A 84 9.30 6.24 -13.39
C LEU A 84 9.16 7.12 -12.14
N ALA A 85 9.97 6.87 -11.11
CA ALA A 85 10.03 7.69 -9.89
C ALA A 85 10.57 9.10 -10.17
N GLY A 86 11.58 9.22 -11.04
CA GLY A 86 12.13 10.52 -11.46
C GLY A 86 11.15 11.36 -12.30
N ASP A 87 10.33 10.70 -13.10
CA ASP A 87 9.28 11.33 -13.91
C ASP A 87 8.01 11.64 -13.08
N GLY A 88 7.78 10.93 -11.97
CA GLY A 88 6.57 10.98 -11.17
C GLY A 88 6.78 11.48 -9.74
N MET A 89 6.00 10.91 -8.84
CA MET A 89 6.04 11.13 -7.39
C MET A 89 6.18 9.81 -6.66
N VAL A 90 7.09 9.76 -5.68
CA VAL A 90 7.28 8.63 -4.76
C VAL A 90 6.54 8.92 -3.46
N PHE A 91 5.80 7.96 -2.94
CA PHE A 91 5.10 8.05 -1.65
C PHE A 91 5.85 7.20 -0.63
N ASP A 92 6.37 7.84 0.41
CA ASP A 92 7.20 7.18 1.42
C ASP A 92 6.37 6.50 2.52
N CYS A 93 5.17 7.00 2.80
CA CYS A 93 4.25 6.48 3.80
C CYS A 93 3.01 5.83 3.18
N HIS A 94 3.22 4.85 2.28
CA HIS A 94 2.12 4.06 1.70
C HIS A 94 2.01 2.69 2.36
N TYR A 95 0.84 2.40 2.96
CA TYR A 95 0.60 1.16 3.71
C TYR A 95 -0.49 0.30 3.11
N VAL A 96 -0.38 -1.00 3.31
CA VAL A 96 -1.46 -1.94 3.02
C VAL A 96 -2.22 -2.24 4.31
N SER A 97 -3.53 -1.99 4.32
CA SER A 97 -4.36 -2.19 5.51
C SER A 97 -4.53 -3.67 5.91
N THR A 98 -4.16 -4.58 5.03
CA THR A 98 -4.02 -6.02 5.31
C THR A 98 -2.84 -6.56 4.53
N ALA A 99 -1.78 -6.98 5.22
CA ALA A 99 -0.54 -7.43 4.59
C ALA A 99 -0.61 -8.90 4.12
N ILE A 100 -1.69 -9.28 3.43
CA ILE A 100 -1.83 -10.60 2.79
C ILE A 100 -2.51 -10.47 1.42
N CYS A 101 -1.93 -11.11 0.42
CA CYS A 101 -2.24 -10.94 -1.00
C CYS A 101 -3.75 -10.86 -1.32
N MET A 102 -4.54 -11.85 -0.90
CA MET A 102 -5.96 -11.97 -1.26
C MET A 102 -6.77 -10.78 -0.76
N ALA A 103 -6.63 -10.46 0.53
CA ALA A 103 -7.34 -9.35 1.15
C ALA A 103 -6.84 -7.99 0.64
N SER A 104 -5.52 -7.79 0.57
CA SER A 104 -4.95 -6.55 0.05
C SER A 104 -5.41 -6.25 -1.39
N ARG A 105 -5.43 -7.27 -2.27
CA ARG A 105 -5.90 -7.10 -3.65
C ARG A 105 -7.39 -6.76 -3.71
N ALA A 106 -8.20 -7.35 -2.83
CA ALA A 106 -9.60 -6.99 -2.69
C ALA A 106 -9.77 -5.54 -2.15
N ASN A 107 -8.94 -5.11 -1.19
CA ASN A 107 -8.91 -3.73 -0.71
C ASN A 107 -8.62 -2.74 -1.87
N ILE A 108 -7.59 -3.03 -2.69
CA ILE A 108 -7.20 -2.23 -3.85
C ILE A 108 -8.34 -2.12 -4.87
N MET A 109 -8.99 -3.24 -5.19
CA MET A 109 -10.05 -3.27 -6.21
C MET A 109 -11.33 -2.56 -5.76
N THR A 110 -11.64 -2.59 -4.45
CA THR A 110 -12.94 -2.15 -3.91
C THR A 110 -12.88 -0.84 -3.11
N GLY A 111 -11.69 -0.35 -2.76
CA GLY A 111 -11.51 0.82 -1.89
C GLY A 111 -12.04 0.60 -0.46
N LYS A 112 -12.15 -0.64 0.01
CA LYS A 112 -12.70 -1.01 1.33
C LYS A 112 -11.71 -1.76 2.17
N PHE A 113 -11.78 -1.61 3.49
CA PHE A 113 -11.04 -2.45 4.43
C PHE A 113 -11.55 -3.89 4.41
N GLU A 114 -10.68 -4.83 4.79
CA GLU A 114 -10.96 -6.27 4.75
C GLU A 114 -12.26 -6.64 5.44
N PHE A 115 -12.53 -6.14 6.64
CA PHE A 115 -13.76 -6.46 7.39
C PHE A 115 -15.04 -5.99 6.71
N ARG A 116 -14.95 -5.11 5.71
CA ARG A 116 -16.09 -4.59 4.95
C ARG A 116 -16.37 -5.33 3.64
N HIS A 117 -15.46 -6.16 3.17
CA HIS A 117 -15.69 -7.01 2.01
C HIS A 117 -15.55 -8.50 2.31
N GLY A 118 -14.92 -8.88 3.44
CA GLY A 118 -14.83 -10.24 3.94
C GLY A 118 -14.02 -11.21 3.06
N CYS A 119 -13.13 -10.71 2.21
CA CYS A 119 -12.34 -11.53 1.30
C CYS A 119 -10.95 -11.83 1.88
N ASN A 120 -10.71 -13.09 2.23
CA ASN A 120 -9.43 -13.57 2.78
C ASN A 120 -9.31 -15.07 2.54
N PHE A 121 -8.09 -15.62 2.53
CA PHE A 121 -7.82 -17.04 2.28
C PHE A 121 -8.54 -17.99 3.25
N GLU A 122 -8.72 -17.59 4.52
CA GLU A 122 -9.36 -18.42 5.55
C GLU A 122 -10.84 -18.12 5.72
N HIS A 123 -11.29 -16.97 5.24
CA HIS A 123 -12.67 -16.51 5.46
C HIS A 123 -13.56 -16.69 4.24
N GLY A 124 -13.05 -16.41 3.02
CA GLY A 124 -13.80 -16.65 1.81
C GLY A 124 -13.46 -15.76 0.62
N ALA A 125 -14.13 -16.04 -0.50
CA ALA A 125 -13.99 -15.31 -1.75
C ALA A 125 -14.68 -13.93 -1.71
N LEU A 126 -14.32 -13.03 -2.62
CA LEU A 126 -14.96 -11.72 -2.76
C LEU A 126 -16.41 -11.87 -3.22
N HIS A 127 -17.34 -11.25 -2.51
CA HIS A 127 -18.75 -11.27 -2.93
C HIS A 127 -18.98 -10.40 -4.16
N GLY A 128 -19.85 -10.88 -5.08
CA GLY A 128 -20.13 -10.24 -6.36
C GLY A 128 -20.62 -8.80 -6.27
N SER A 129 -21.33 -8.43 -5.20
CA SER A 129 -21.75 -7.04 -4.98
C SER A 129 -20.58 -6.08 -4.75
N HIS A 130 -19.48 -6.55 -4.14
CA HIS A 130 -18.25 -5.74 -4.00
C HIS A 130 -17.47 -5.70 -5.31
N TRP A 131 -17.44 -6.82 -6.04
CA TRP A 131 -16.81 -6.88 -7.35
C TRP A 131 -17.49 -5.93 -8.35
N ALA A 132 -18.83 -5.90 -8.39
CA ALA A 132 -19.60 -5.02 -9.27
C ALA A 132 -19.30 -3.52 -9.05
N SER A 133 -18.83 -3.14 -7.86
CA SER A 133 -18.41 -1.76 -7.54
C SER A 133 -16.88 -1.57 -7.56
N SER A 134 -16.13 -2.49 -8.16
CA SER A 134 -14.67 -2.37 -8.28
C SER A 134 -14.25 -1.46 -9.44
N TYR A 135 -13.04 -0.86 -9.35
CA TYR A 135 -12.60 0.09 -10.36
C TYR A 135 -12.60 -0.47 -11.80
N PRO A 136 -12.20 -1.73 -12.10
CA PRO A 136 -12.20 -2.20 -13.47
C PRO A 136 -13.60 -2.32 -14.07
N ILE A 137 -14.61 -2.66 -13.25
CA ILE A 137 -16.00 -2.73 -13.69
C ILE A 137 -16.53 -1.33 -14.00
N LEU A 138 -16.36 -0.39 -13.06
CA LEU A 138 -16.83 0.98 -13.23
C LEU A 138 -16.16 1.69 -14.41
N LEU A 139 -14.87 1.47 -14.63
CA LEU A 139 -14.17 2.01 -15.79
C LEU A 139 -14.69 1.42 -17.12
N LYS A 140 -15.00 0.13 -17.14
CA LYS A 140 -15.58 -0.51 -18.32
C LYS A 140 -16.96 0.05 -18.65
N GLU A 141 -17.80 0.29 -17.64
CA GLU A 141 -19.11 0.95 -17.79
C GLU A 141 -18.97 2.37 -18.37
N GLU A 142 -17.87 3.06 -18.04
CA GLU A 142 -17.52 4.40 -18.54
C GLU A 142 -16.80 4.39 -19.91
N GLY A 143 -16.75 3.22 -20.57
CA GLY A 143 -16.26 3.08 -21.93
C GLY A 143 -14.76 2.89 -22.07
N TYR A 144 -14.04 2.63 -20.96
CA TYR A 144 -12.65 2.20 -21.02
C TYR A 144 -12.52 0.79 -21.56
N LEU A 145 -11.50 0.55 -22.39
CA LEU A 145 -11.02 -0.81 -22.66
C LEU A 145 -10.26 -1.30 -21.43
N THR A 146 -10.60 -2.49 -20.95
CA THR A 146 -10.01 -3.04 -19.72
C THR A 146 -9.21 -4.31 -19.99
N ALA A 147 -8.00 -4.40 -19.42
CA ALA A 147 -7.20 -5.62 -19.48
C ALA A 147 -6.63 -5.98 -18.10
N MET A 148 -6.54 -7.29 -17.86
CA MET A 148 -5.93 -7.85 -16.65
C MET A 148 -4.94 -8.94 -17.02
N ALA A 149 -3.70 -8.83 -16.53
CA ALA A 149 -2.68 -9.87 -16.66
C ALA A 149 -2.13 -10.30 -15.29
N GLY A 150 -1.74 -11.57 -15.16
CA GLY A 150 -1.03 -12.10 -13.99
C GLY A 150 -1.92 -12.62 -12.88
N LYS A 151 -1.58 -12.31 -11.63
CA LYS A 151 -2.24 -12.82 -10.43
C LYS A 151 -3.38 -11.90 -9.99
N ILE A 152 -4.65 -12.29 -10.20
CA ILE A 152 -5.76 -11.52 -9.63
C ILE A 152 -5.84 -11.70 -8.10
N GLY A 153 -5.53 -12.90 -7.59
CA GLY A 153 -5.36 -13.18 -6.16
C GLY A 153 -6.61 -13.63 -5.42
N PHE A 154 -7.80 -13.47 -5.97
CA PHE A 154 -9.09 -13.91 -5.40
C PHE A 154 -10.03 -14.42 -6.49
N GLU A 155 -11.08 -15.09 -6.06
CA GLU A 155 -12.23 -15.48 -6.87
C GLU A 155 -13.45 -14.64 -6.48
N VAL A 156 -14.42 -14.51 -7.37
CA VAL A 156 -15.68 -13.79 -7.12
C VAL A 156 -16.81 -14.79 -6.94
N THR A 157 -17.60 -14.67 -5.88
CA THR A 157 -18.74 -15.55 -5.57
C THR A 157 -20.05 -14.77 -5.48
N GLN A 158 -21.14 -15.38 -5.92
CA GLN A 158 -22.49 -14.82 -5.73
C GLN A 158 -23.13 -15.22 -4.40
N ARG A 159 -22.51 -16.15 -3.66
CA ARG A 159 -23.02 -16.65 -2.38
C ARG A 159 -21.89 -16.78 -1.37
N PRO A 160 -21.92 -16.03 -0.25
CA PRO A 160 -20.94 -16.17 0.81
C PRO A 160 -20.73 -17.63 1.23
N GLY A 161 -19.49 -18.01 1.51
CA GLY A 161 -19.11 -19.38 1.90
C GLY A 161 -19.10 -20.40 0.74
N LYS A 162 -19.35 -19.97 -0.50
CA LYS A 162 -19.22 -20.84 -1.70
C LYS A 162 -17.96 -20.47 -2.48
N LYS A 163 -17.45 -21.47 -3.21
CA LYS A 163 -16.32 -21.27 -4.13
C LYS A 163 -16.70 -20.23 -5.17
N GLY A 164 -15.77 -19.32 -5.44
CA GLY A 164 -15.92 -18.31 -6.48
C GLY A 164 -15.42 -18.80 -7.85
N VAL A 165 -15.47 -17.91 -8.80
CA VAL A 165 -14.92 -18.07 -10.15
C VAL A 165 -14.06 -16.86 -10.51
N LEU A 166 -13.15 -17.02 -11.47
CA LEU A 166 -12.39 -15.90 -12.00
C LEU A 166 -13.30 -15.01 -12.86
N PRO A 167 -13.21 -13.67 -12.76
CA PRO A 167 -14.05 -12.73 -13.51
C PRO A 167 -13.52 -12.50 -14.94
N VAL A 168 -13.31 -13.58 -15.69
CA VAL A 168 -12.67 -13.56 -17.03
C VAL A 168 -13.46 -12.70 -18.02
N GLY A 169 -14.80 -12.82 -18.02
CA GLY A 169 -15.70 -12.11 -18.94
C GLY A 169 -15.85 -10.61 -18.65
N ASP A 170 -15.35 -10.15 -17.53
CA ASP A 170 -15.50 -8.76 -17.11
C ASP A 170 -14.41 -7.84 -17.70
N PHE A 171 -13.39 -8.41 -18.36
CA PHE A 171 -12.32 -7.68 -19.03
C PHE A 171 -12.39 -7.88 -20.56
N ASP A 172 -11.94 -6.87 -21.30
CA ASP A 172 -11.86 -6.94 -22.77
C ASP A 172 -10.68 -7.81 -23.22
N LYS A 173 -9.58 -7.81 -22.43
CA LYS A 173 -8.44 -8.70 -22.66
C LYS A 173 -7.98 -9.36 -21.36
N TRP A 174 -7.86 -10.70 -21.39
CA TRP A 174 -7.53 -11.49 -20.21
C TRP A 174 -6.23 -12.27 -20.36
N GLY A 175 -5.25 -11.93 -19.52
CA GLY A 175 -3.95 -12.60 -19.37
C GLY A 175 -3.69 -13.08 -17.93
N ALA A 176 -4.73 -13.09 -17.09
CA ALA A 176 -4.59 -13.47 -15.68
C ALA A 176 -4.90 -14.95 -15.42
N GLY A 177 -4.66 -15.40 -14.20
CA GLY A 177 -4.84 -16.79 -13.80
C GLY A 177 -5.22 -16.97 -12.33
N PRO A 178 -5.59 -18.20 -11.95
CA PRO A 178 -6.01 -18.55 -10.61
C PRO A 178 -4.82 -18.59 -9.62
N GLY A 179 -5.13 -18.38 -8.35
CA GLY A 179 -4.21 -18.56 -7.23
C GLY A 179 -2.93 -17.75 -7.39
N GLN A 180 -1.79 -18.41 -7.22
CA GLN A 180 -0.47 -17.77 -7.28
C GLN A 180 0.11 -17.64 -8.69
N THR A 181 -0.55 -18.15 -9.71
CA THR A 181 0.00 -18.27 -11.08
C THR A 181 1.36 -19.02 -11.11
N SER A 182 2.06 -19.03 -12.23
CA SER A 182 3.37 -19.68 -12.36
C SER A 182 4.41 -18.71 -12.91
N TYR A 183 5.65 -18.82 -12.45
CA TYR A 183 6.77 -18.11 -13.08
C TYR A 183 7.06 -18.62 -14.50
N ARG A 184 6.75 -19.89 -14.78
CA ARG A 184 6.87 -20.44 -16.14
C ARG A 184 5.64 -20.02 -16.95
N THR A 185 5.82 -19.19 -17.97
CA THR A 185 4.74 -18.66 -18.82
C THR A 185 3.88 -19.78 -19.42
N ALA A 186 4.51 -20.87 -19.89
CA ALA A 186 3.81 -22.03 -20.47
C ALA A 186 2.82 -22.73 -19.51
N ARG A 187 2.90 -22.49 -18.19
CA ARG A 187 1.96 -23.04 -17.21
C ARG A 187 0.76 -22.12 -16.92
N ASN A 188 0.77 -20.91 -17.42
CA ASN A 188 -0.32 -19.95 -17.29
C ASN A 188 -1.17 -20.02 -18.57
N LYS A 189 -2.34 -20.66 -18.51
CA LYS A 189 -3.17 -20.96 -19.68
C LYS A 189 -3.46 -19.73 -20.56
N SER A 190 -3.76 -18.59 -19.96
CA SER A 190 -4.03 -17.32 -20.64
C SER A 190 -2.79 -16.70 -21.30
N MET A 191 -1.59 -17.18 -21.00
CA MET A 191 -0.32 -16.60 -21.42
C MET A 191 0.51 -17.52 -22.33
N VAL A 192 0.00 -18.70 -22.69
CA VAL A 192 0.75 -19.72 -23.45
C VAL A 192 1.30 -19.18 -24.77
N ALA A 193 0.58 -18.28 -25.45
CA ALA A 193 1.02 -17.67 -26.70
C ALA A 193 2.36 -16.88 -26.57
N TYR A 194 2.69 -16.43 -25.37
CA TYR A 194 3.94 -15.71 -25.10
C TYR A 194 5.10 -16.60 -24.68
N ALA A 195 4.85 -17.90 -24.42
CA ALA A 195 5.78 -18.78 -23.71
C ALA A 195 7.09 -19.05 -24.44
N GLU A 196 7.05 -19.12 -25.78
CA GLU A 196 8.24 -19.38 -26.60
C GLU A 196 9.24 -18.22 -26.50
N LYS A 197 8.77 -16.98 -26.68
CA LYS A 197 9.61 -15.78 -26.67
C LYS A 197 9.95 -15.31 -25.25
N TYR A 198 9.00 -15.49 -24.32
CA TYR A 198 9.10 -15.00 -22.96
C TYR A 198 8.81 -16.14 -21.97
N PRO A 199 9.79 -17.00 -21.65
CA PRO A 199 9.58 -18.17 -20.81
C PRO A 199 9.24 -17.81 -19.34
N HIS A 200 9.62 -16.63 -18.89
CA HIS A 200 9.32 -16.12 -17.53
C HIS A 200 8.11 -15.20 -17.54
N SER A 201 7.22 -15.39 -16.55
CA SER A 201 5.92 -14.70 -16.49
C SER A 201 6.02 -13.18 -16.40
N SER A 202 7.03 -12.61 -15.70
CA SER A 202 7.17 -11.16 -15.60
C SER A 202 7.30 -10.52 -16.98
N ARG A 203 8.21 -11.03 -17.81
CA ARG A 203 8.37 -10.53 -19.21
C ARG A 203 7.15 -10.80 -20.07
N SER A 204 6.50 -11.96 -19.91
CA SER A 204 5.31 -12.26 -20.69
C SER A 204 4.15 -11.32 -20.37
N TYR A 205 4.03 -10.88 -19.11
CA TYR A 205 3.04 -9.85 -18.73
C TYR A 205 3.40 -8.47 -19.30
N GLY A 206 4.69 -8.13 -19.39
CA GLY A 206 5.15 -6.93 -20.09
C GLY A 206 4.78 -6.97 -21.58
N ALA A 207 4.99 -8.12 -22.25
CA ALA A 207 4.61 -8.31 -23.66
C ALA A 207 3.09 -8.25 -23.87
N PHE A 208 2.30 -8.87 -22.99
CA PHE A 208 0.84 -8.77 -23.01
C PHE A 208 0.38 -7.30 -22.89
N GLY A 209 0.99 -6.54 -21.98
CA GLY A 209 0.71 -5.12 -21.82
C GLY A 209 1.02 -4.32 -23.08
N ALA A 210 2.18 -4.57 -23.71
CA ALA A 210 2.57 -3.93 -24.96
C ALA A 210 1.58 -4.22 -26.11
N ASP A 211 1.15 -5.48 -26.26
CA ASP A 211 0.15 -5.87 -27.25
C ASP A 211 -1.21 -5.23 -26.99
N PHE A 212 -1.63 -5.16 -25.73
CA PHE A 212 -2.89 -4.48 -25.37
C PHE A 212 -2.84 -2.98 -25.68
N ILE A 213 -1.75 -2.32 -25.35
CA ILE A 213 -1.54 -0.88 -25.66
C ILE A 213 -1.61 -0.65 -27.17
N ALA A 214 -0.99 -1.53 -27.98
CA ALA A 214 -1.04 -1.47 -29.44
C ALA A 214 -2.46 -1.61 -30.00
N GLU A 215 -3.28 -2.48 -29.40
CA GLU A 215 -4.68 -2.71 -29.78
C GLU A 215 -5.54 -1.49 -29.38
N ALA A 216 -5.43 -1.03 -28.13
CA ALA A 216 -6.21 0.09 -27.61
C ALA A 216 -5.90 1.42 -28.33
N ALA A 217 -4.63 1.66 -28.69
CA ALA A 217 -4.23 2.86 -29.44
C ALA A 217 -4.90 2.92 -30.83
N LYS A 218 -5.11 1.77 -31.49
CA LYS A 218 -5.84 1.69 -32.76
C LYS A 218 -7.33 2.01 -32.62
N GLU A 219 -7.94 1.60 -31.51
CA GLU A 219 -9.36 1.86 -31.24
C GLU A 219 -9.63 3.32 -30.81
N LYS A 220 -8.60 4.07 -30.44
CA LYS A 220 -8.70 5.47 -29.97
C LYS A 220 -9.64 5.64 -28.77
N LYS A 221 -9.79 4.60 -27.96
CA LYS A 221 -10.52 4.61 -26.70
C LYS A 221 -9.57 4.74 -25.52
N PRO A 222 -10.00 5.34 -24.40
CA PRO A 222 -9.22 5.27 -23.17
C PRO A 222 -9.16 3.82 -22.69
N PHE A 223 -8.06 3.46 -22.03
CA PHE A 223 -7.87 2.11 -21.53
C PHE A 223 -7.37 2.08 -20.08
N CYS A 224 -7.68 0.98 -19.39
CA CYS A 224 -7.10 0.63 -18.11
C CYS A 224 -6.44 -0.75 -18.21
N LEU A 225 -5.11 -0.77 -18.13
CA LEU A 225 -4.28 -1.97 -18.11
C LEU A 225 -3.85 -2.27 -16.68
N SER A 226 -4.31 -3.37 -16.11
CA SER A 226 -3.87 -3.87 -14.81
C SER A 226 -2.91 -5.06 -15.00
N VAL A 227 -1.64 -4.88 -14.63
CA VAL A 227 -0.64 -5.95 -14.66
C VAL A 227 -0.25 -6.31 -13.24
N SER A 228 -0.57 -7.51 -12.84
CA SER A 228 -0.41 -8.00 -11.47
C SER A 228 0.61 -9.14 -11.44
N PHE A 229 1.86 -8.79 -11.14
CA PHE A 229 2.97 -9.71 -11.13
C PHE A 229 2.85 -10.72 -9.99
N LYS A 230 3.37 -11.95 -10.20
CA LYS A 230 3.67 -12.89 -9.13
C LYS A 230 4.98 -12.51 -8.42
N ALA A 231 5.91 -11.91 -9.13
CA ALA A 231 7.22 -11.53 -8.60
C ALA A 231 7.10 -10.39 -7.58
N PRO A 232 7.93 -10.43 -6.51
CA PRO A 232 8.95 -11.42 -6.16
C PRO A 232 8.50 -12.57 -5.23
N HIS A 233 7.23 -12.93 -5.14
CA HIS A 233 6.66 -13.95 -4.23
C HIS A 233 7.38 -15.31 -4.30
N LYS A 234 7.66 -15.91 -3.15
CA LYS A 234 8.26 -17.26 -3.05
C LYS A 234 7.26 -18.40 -3.40
N PRO A 235 7.71 -19.57 -3.89
CA PRO A 235 9.11 -19.87 -4.27
C PRO A 235 9.50 -19.12 -5.54
N ALA A 236 10.61 -18.40 -5.47
CA ALA A 236 11.10 -17.61 -6.58
C ALA A 236 11.80 -18.50 -7.63
N THR A 237 11.59 -18.17 -8.90
CA THR A 237 12.27 -18.83 -10.02
C THR A 237 12.88 -17.72 -10.86
N PRO A 238 14.21 -17.63 -10.97
CA PRO A 238 14.87 -16.61 -11.78
C PRO A 238 14.43 -16.62 -13.24
N ASP A 239 14.37 -15.44 -13.86
CA ASP A 239 14.21 -15.32 -15.30
C ASP A 239 15.51 -15.85 -15.96
N PRO A 240 15.44 -16.86 -16.82
CA PRO A 240 16.63 -17.43 -17.45
C PRO A 240 17.40 -16.45 -18.34
N LEU A 241 16.79 -15.33 -18.74
CA LEU A 241 17.46 -14.29 -19.52
C LEU A 241 18.37 -13.41 -18.64
N ASP A 242 18.11 -13.34 -17.32
CA ASP A 242 18.82 -12.48 -16.38
C ASP A 242 19.27 -13.22 -15.11
N ASP A 243 19.35 -14.54 -15.14
CA ASP A 243 19.65 -15.38 -13.98
C ASP A 243 21.00 -15.07 -13.31
N LYS A 244 21.92 -14.43 -14.03
CA LYS A 244 23.27 -14.09 -13.58
C LYS A 244 23.43 -12.66 -13.04
N ILE A 245 22.39 -11.81 -13.12
CA ILE A 245 22.52 -10.37 -12.80
C ILE A 245 23.05 -10.10 -11.39
N TYR A 246 22.73 -11.00 -10.43
CA TYR A 246 23.20 -10.93 -9.04
C TYR A 246 24.00 -12.18 -8.61
N ALA A 247 24.48 -12.98 -9.55
CA ALA A 247 25.25 -14.18 -9.23
C ALA A 247 26.53 -13.84 -8.46
N GLY A 248 26.71 -14.47 -7.29
CA GLY A 248 27.88 -14.27 -6.43
C GLY A 248 27.96 -12.92 -5.73
N ARG A 249 26.91 -12.10 -5.77
CA ARG A 249 26.87 -10.82 -5.05
C ARG A 249 26.52 -11.03 -3.57
N THR A 250 27.07 -10.18 -2.73
CA THR A 250 26.68 -9.98 -1.34
C THR A 250 25.78 -8.77 -1.24
N PHE A 251 24.90 -8.75 -0.23
CA PHE A 251 23.97 -7.67 0.05
C PHE A 251 24.10 -7.22 1.50
N THR A 252 24.03 -5.93 1.71
CA THR A 252 23.99 -5.34 3.04
C THR A 252 22.72 -5.82 3.77
N ARG A 253 22.90 -6.36 4.97
CA ARG A 253 21.78 -6.73 5.84
C ARG A 253 21.16 -5.46 6.43
N PRO A 254 19.82 -5.39 6.54
CA PRO A 254 19.19 -4.28 7.24
C PRO A 254 19.65 -4.21 8.71
N LYS A 255 19.63 -3.03 9.30
CA LYS A 255 20.13 -2.81 10.68
C LYS A 255 19.33 -3.60 11.73
N ASN A 256 18.11 -3.98 11.42
CA ASN A 256 17.25 -4.83 12.26
C ASN A 256 17.26 -6.32 11.85
N PHE A 257 18.28 -6.76 11.13
CA PHE A 257 18.40 -8.16 10.70
C PHE A 257 18.76 -9.08 11.87
N GLY A 258 17.98 -10.14 12.07
CA GLY A 258 18.27 -11.18 13.08
C GLY A 258 17.28 -11.19 14.24
N ARG A 259 17.29 -12.30 14.98
CA ARG A 259 16.34 -12.59 16.08
C ARG A 259 16.44 -11.62 17.25
N GLU A 260 17.64 -11.12 17.52
CA GLU A 260 17.94 -10.19 18.59
C GLU A 260 17.14 -8.88 18.47
N TYR A 261 16.86 -8.46 17.25
CA TYR A 261 16.09 -7.25 16.95
C TYR A 261 14.57 -7.41 17.04
N GLY A 262 14.07 -8.63 17.20
CA GLY A 262 12.65 -8.93 17.40
C GLY A 262 12.31 -9.41 18.82
N LEU A 263 13.26 -9.34 19.78
CA LEU A 263 13.03 -9.84 21.15
C LEU A 263 12.02 -9.02 21.96
N HIS A 264 11.86 -7.75 21.62
CA HIS A 264 10.90 -6.83 22.24
C HIS A 264 9.48 -6.97 21.69
N PHE A 265 9.30 -7.62 20.53
CA PHE A 265 8.00 -7.88 19.93
C PHE A 265 7.15 -8.81 20.80
N ALA A 266 5.85 -8.65 20.75
CA ALA A 266 4.88 -9.50 21.43
C ALA A 266 5.14 -10.99 21.16
N ARG A 267 5.03 -11.81 22.20
CA ARG A 267 5.21 -13.28 22.07
C ARG A 267 4.22 -13.90 21.09
N GLN A 268 3.05 -13.29 20.94
CA GLN A 268 2.00 -13.66 20.00
C GLN A 268 2.51 -13.64 18.56
N SER A 269 3.29 -12.64 18.16
CA SER A 269 3.86 -12.53 16.81
C SER A 269 4.72 -13.73 16.41
N ARG A 270 5.30 -14.44 17.41
CA ARG A 270 6.18 -15.60 17.20
C ARG A 270 5.43 -16.91 16.98
N GLN A 271 4.10 -16.93 17.18
CA GLN A 271 3.27 -18.12 16.98
C GLN A 271 2.95 -18.35 15.49
N GLY A 272 3.14 -17.35 14.66
CA GLY A 272 2.98 -17.48 13.23
C GLY A 272 4.20 -18.11 12.53
N ARG A 273 3.93 -18.74 11.39
CA ARG A 273 4.99 -19.30 10.52
C ARG A 273 6.05 -18.29 10.07
N GLN A 274 5.78 -16.99 10.21
CA GLN A 274 6.72 -15.91 9.89
C GLN A 274 7.99 -15.99 10.72
N PHE A 275 7.84 -16.36 11.99
CA PHE A 275 8.98 -16.55 12.89
C PHE A 275 9.84 -17.73 12.46
N GLU A 276 9.26 -18.89 12.17
CA GLU A 276 9.97 -20.08 11.72
C GLU A 276 10.68 -19.86 10.37
N ARG A 277 10.10 -19.05 9.49
CA ARG A 277 10.60 -18.78 8.15
C ARG A 277 11.94 -18.04 8.10
N PHE A 278 12.39 -17.44 9.19
CA PHE A 278 13.74 -16.90 9.27
C PHE A 278 14.79 -17.98 8.96
N TYR A 279 14.67 -19.14 9.62
CA TYR A 279 15.54 -20.30 9.34
C TYR A 279 15.02 -21.14 8.18
N GLY A 280 13.75 -21.45 8.15
CA GLY A 280 13.13 -22.31 7.12
C GLY A 280 13.28 -21.80 5.70
N TRP A 281 13.48 -20.49 5.52
CA TRP A 281 13.73 -19.86 4.22
C TRP A 281 15.18 -19.42 4.05
N ASN A 282 16.09 -19.88 4.92
CA ASN A 282 17.52 -19.69 4.88
C ASN A 282 18.01 -18.24 4.99
N TYR A 283 17.24 -17.32 5.60
CA TYR A 283 17.73 -15.96 5.81
C TYR A 283 18.93 -15.93 6.74
N ALA A 284 18.94 -16.77 7.81
CA ALA A 284 20.05 -16.84 8.74
C ALA A 284 21.38 -17.25 8.07
N ASP A 285 21.36 -18.28 7.24
CA ASP A 285 22.56 -18.94 6.76
C ASP A 285 22.95 -18.59 5.33
N LYS A 286 21.97 -18.20 4.48
CA LYS A 286 22.15 -18.00 3.03
C LYS A 286 21.54 -16.69 2.56
N TYR A 287 21.63 -15.63 3.38
CA TYR A 287 21.01 -14.33 3.11
C TYR A 287 21.30 -13.83 1.69
N ASP A 288 22.58 -13.78 1.31
CA ASP A 288 23.00 -13.26 0.01
C ASP A 288 22.36 -14.03 -1.16
N GLN A 289 22.31 -15.37 -1.05
CA GLN A 289 21.69 -16.21 -2.08
C GLN A 289 20.16 -15.98 -2.15
N VAL A 290 19.50 -15.84 -1.01
CA VAL A 290 18.06 -15.58 -0.93
C VAL A 290 17.75 -14.21 -1.52
N MET A 291 18.53 -13.18 -1.15
CA MET A 291 18.33 -11.81 -1.64
C MET A 291 18.73 -11.65 -3.11
N ALA A 292 19.77 -12.33 -3.58
CA ALA A 292 20.10 -12.38 -5.01
C ALA A 292 18.90 -12.85 -5.84
N THR A 293 18.24 -13.93 -5.40
CA THR A 293 17.05 -14.46 -6.07
C THR A 293 15.86 -13.50 -5.97
N TYR A 294 15.65 -12.89 -4.81
CA TYR A 294 14.58 -11.91 -4.59
C TYR A 294 14.74 -10.67 -5.48
N HIS A 295 15.93 -10.06 -5.48
CA HIS A 295 16.23 -8.90 -6.30
C HIS A 295 16.24 -9.19 -7.80
N GLN A 296 16.59 -10.42 -8.19
CA GLN A 296 16.46 -10.85 -9.58
C GLN A 296 14.98 -10.88 -10.04
N GLN A 297 14.06 -11.27 -9.16
CA GLN A 297 12.63 -11.19 -9.47
C GLN A 297 12.14 -9.75 -9.62
N VAL A 298 12.62 -8.85 -8.76
CA VAL A 298 12.31 -7.41 -8.87
C VAL A 298 12.87 -6.84 -10.17
N TYR A 299 14.09 -7.22 -10.55
CA TYR A 299 14.67 -6.82 -11.83
C TYR A 299 13.84 -7.31 -13.03
N ALA A 300 13.31 -8.53 -12.99
CA ALA A 300 12.44 -9.05 -14.04
C ALA A 300 11.12 -8.25 -14.15
N VAL A 301 10.61 -7.72 -13.03
CA VAL A 301 9.47 -6.77 -13.03
C VAL A 301 9.90 -5.45 -13.66
N ASP A 302 11.03 -4.90 -13.25
CA ASP A 302 11.57 -3.64 -13.80
C ASP A 302 11.69 -3.70 -15.33
N VAL A 303 12.23 -4.80 -15.87
CA VAL A 303 12.29 -5.02 -17.32
C VAL A 303 10.89 -5.01 -17.95
N ALA A 304 9.89 -5.64 -17.33
CA ALA A 304 8.52 -5.65 -17.84
C ALA A 304 7.88 -4.25 -17.81
N VAL A 305 8.19 -3.44 -16.78
CA VAL A 305 7.80 -2.02 -16.71
C VAL A 305 8.42 -1.24 -17.88
N GLY A 306 9.70 -1.47 -18.17
CA GLY A 306 10.38 -0.90 -19.34
C GLY A 306 9.71 -1.26 -20.66
N MET A 307 9.29 -2.53 -20.84
CA MET A 307 8.56 -2.98 -22.04
C MET A 307 7.22 -2.22 -22.21
N ILE A 308 6.48 -2.04 -21.12
CA ILE A 308 5.20 -1.32 -21.13
C ILE A 308 5.42 0.16 -21.44
N ARG A 309 6.37 0.83 -20.78
CA ARG A 309 6.70 2.25 -21.05
C ARG A 309 7.13 2.45 -22.50
N ALA A 310 7.99 1.58 -23.03
CA ALA A 310 8.41 1.63 -24.42
C ALA A 310 7.23 1.48 -25.41
N ALA A 311 6.22 0.66 -25.08
CA ALA A 311 5.01 0.52 -25.88
C ALA A 311 4.14 1.79 -25.85
N LEU A 312 4.01 2.46 -24.67
CA LEU A 312 3.30 3.75 -24.57
C LEU A 312 3.91 4.79 -25.48
N GLU A 313 5.23 4.90 -25.51
CA GLU A 313 5.97 5.80 -26.41
C GLU A 313 5.78 5.41 -27.88
N GLN A 314 6.01 4.13 -28.20
CA GLN A 314 5.94 3.60 -29.57
C GLN A 314 4.58 3.86 -30.23
N TYR A 315 3.50 3.78 -29.43
CA TYR A 315 2.14 3.98 -29.95
C TYR A 315 1.59 5.39 -29.73
N GLY A 316 2.43 6.32 -29.25
CA GLY A 316 2.11 7.75 -29.12
C GLY A 316 1.01 8.04 -28.11
N VAL A 317 0.94 7.26 -27.03
CA VAL A 317 -0.06 7.44 -25.96
C VAL A 317 0.55 7.77 -24.60
N ALA A 318 1.88 7.86 -24.50
CA ALA A 318 2.60 8.11 -23.24
C ALA A 318 2.13 9.40 -22.55
N GLU A 319 2.05 10.51 -23.29
CA GLU A 319 1.69 11.84 -22.77
C GLU A 319 0.25 11.93 -22.20
N ASN A 320 -0.58 10.93 -22.43
CA ASN A 320 -1.93 10.84 -21.90
C ASN A 320 -2.16 9.54 -21.11
N THR A 321 -1.10 8.95 -20.53
CA THR A 321 -1.17 7.71 -19.77
C THR A 321 -0.59 7.89 -18.38
N VAL A 322 -1.44 7.71 -17.35
CA VAL A 322 -1.00 7.67 -15.95
C VAL A 322 -0.51 6.27 -15.63
N VAL A 323 0.68 6.19 -15.03
CA VAL A 323 1.28 4.92 -14.58
C VAL A 323 1.34 4.90 -13.05
N ILE A 324 0.75 3.89 -12.45
CA ILE A 324 0.74 3.65 -11.00
C ILE A 324 1.47 2.34 -10.74
N PHE A 325 2.49 2.36 -9.89
CA PHE A 325 3.24 1.18 -9.47
C PHE A 325 3.18 1.00 -7.96
N THR A 326 2.84 -0.20 -7.48
CA THR A 326 2.83 -0.53 -6.05
C THR A 326 2.99 -2.03 -5.81
N SER A 327 2.94 -2.47 -4.54
CA SER A 327 2.90 -3.88 -4.12
C SER A 327 1.64 -4.20 -3.30
N ASP A 328 1.20 -5.46 -3.35
CA ASP A 328 0.05 -5.91 -2.54
C ASP A 328 0.39 -6.09 -1.06
N ASN A 329 1.63 -6.32 -0.72
CA ASN A 329 2.20 -6.28 0.63
C ASN A 329 3.72 -6.20 0.56
N GLY A 330 4.34 -5.83 1.67
CA GLY A 330 5.77 -5.89 1.86
C GLY A 330 6.27 -7.28 2.22
N PHE A 331 7.53 -7.39 2.67
CA PHE A 331 8.16 -8.67 2.98
C PHE A 331 9.31 -8.51 3.98
N LEU A 332 9.32 -9.29 5.06
CA LEU A 332 10.26 -9.13 6.18
C LEU A 332 11.72 -9.48 5.85
N CYS A 333 11.99 -10.36 4.92
CA CYS A 333 13.34 -10.69 4.42
C CYS A 333 14.44 -10.91 5.48
N GLY A 334 14.10 -11.36 6.68
CA GLY A 334 15.03 -11.56 7.78
C GLY A 334 15.08 -10.44 8.80
N SER A 335 14.43 -9.30 8.53
CA SER A 335 14.26 -8.23 9.53
C SER A 335 13.61 -8.77 10.79
N HIS A 336 14.07 -8.34 11.95
CA HIS A 336 13.64 -8.79 13.28
C HIS A 336 13.72 -10.31 13.50
N GLY A 337 14.43 -11.04 12.62
CA GLY A 337 14.49 -12.49 12.64
C GLY A 337 13.20 -13.18 12.19
N TYR A 338 12.44 -12.54 11.31
CA TYR A 338 11.26 -13.09 10.67
C TYR A 338 11.46 -13.25 9.17
N GLY A 339 10.61 -14.06 8.56
CA GLY A 339 10.46 -14.15 7.11
C GLY A 339 9.00 -14.02 6.71
N SER A 340 8.71 -13.80 5.40
CA SER A 340 7.35 -13.64 4.92
C SER A 340 6.73 -12.26 5.27
N LYS A 341 5.43 -12.23 5.56
CA LYS A 341 4.57 -11.03 5.67
C LYS A 341 3.48 -11.24 6.71
N VAL A 342 2.42 -10.47 6.68
CA VAL A 342 1.18 -10.57 7.48
C VAL A 342 1.22 -9.73 8.76
N LEU A 343 2.33 -9.80 9.52
CA LEU A 343 2.48 -9.05 10.77
C LEU A 343 2.47 -7.53 10.49
N PRO A 344 1.97 -6.71 11.42
CA PRO A 344 1.76 -5.28 11.17
C PRO A 344 3.04 -4.41 11.19
N TYR A 345 4.22 -5.04 11.15
CA TYR A 345 5.51 -4.34 11.16
C TYR A 345 5.83 -3.70 9.79
N GLU A 346 6.72 -2.72 9.81
CA GLU A 346 7.03 -1.85 8.67
C GLU A 346 7.33 -2.62 7.39
N GLU A 347 8.22 -3.59 7.42
CA GLU A 347 8.64 -4.31 6.21
C GLU A 347 7.53 -5.18 5.60
N SER A 348 6.49 -5.48 6.36
CA SER A 348 5.34 -6.25 5.91
C SER A 348 4.19 -5.36 5.42
N SER A 349 3.98 -4.21 6.07
CA SER A 349 2.81 -3.35 5.86
C SER A 349 3.09 -2.11 5.02
N ARG A 350 4.31 -1.55 5.02
CA ARG A 350 4.70 -0.43 4.19
C ARG A 350 5.26 -0.91 2.86
N VAL A 351 4.72 -0.39 1.76
CA VAL A 351 5.03 -0.83 0.40
C VAL A 351 5.39 0.35 -0.50
N PRO A 352 6.12 0.12 -1.61
CA PRO A 352 6.38 1.19 -2.55
C PRO A 352 5.09 1.67 -3.23
N LEU A 353 5.00 2.98 -3.48
CA LEU A 353 4.02 3.57 -4.37
C LEU A 353 4.69 4.66 -5.22
N ILE A 354 4.54 4.56 -6.53
CA ILE A 354 4.98 5.56 -7.50
C ILE A 354 3.78 5.90 -8.38
N ILE A 355 3.49 7.18 -8.57
CA ILE A 355 2.48 7.66 -9.51
C ILE A 355 3.17 8.62 -10.48
N HIS A 356 3.03 8.39 -11.79
CA HIS A 356 3.43 9.29 -12.85
C HIS A 356 2.22 9.70 -13.67
N ASP A 357 1.86 10.97 -13.61
CA ASP A 357 0.87 11.60 -14.48
C ASP A 357 1.56 12.64 -15.37
N PRO A 358 1.83 12.32 -16.64
CA PRO A 358 2.54 13.23 -17.55
C PRO A 358 1.74 14.51 -17.87
N ARG A 359 0.46 14.56 -17.60
CA ARG A 359 -0.43 15.70 -17.84
C ARG A 359 -0.31 16.76 -16.75
N HIS A 360 0.17 16.37 -15.56
CA HIS A 360 0.25 17.25 -14.40
C HIS A 360 1.52 18.10 -14.43
N SER A 361 1.45 19.35 -13.96
CA SER A 361 2.57 20.30 -13.92
C SER A 361 3.76 19.86 -13.03
N ASN A 362 3.56 18.87 -12.17
CA ASN A 362 4.58 18.26 -11.31
C ASN A 362 5.28 17.05 -11.95
N SER A 363 4.87 16.64 -13.15
CA SER A 363 5.57 15.61 -13.93
C SER A 363 7.02 16.01 -14.21
N GLY A 364 7.94 15.06 -14.13
CA GLY A 364 9.38 15.27 -14.36
C GLY A 364 10.14 15.98 -13.22
N LYS A 365 9.50 16.21 -12.06
CA LYS A 365 10.15 16.87 -10.93
C LYS A 365 10.75 15.91 -9.90
N GLY A 366 10.45 14.61 -9.99
CA GLY A 366 10.97 13.59 -9.07
C GLY A 366 10.58 13.86 -7.61
N LEU A 367 9.32 14.22 -7.36
CA LEU A 367 8.84 14.61 -6.04
C LEU A 367 8.68 13.41 -5.11
N ARG A 368 8.71 13.69 -3.80
CA ARG A 368 8.40 12.73 -2.74
C ARG A 368 7.27 13.29 -1.86
N CYS A 369 6.50 12.38 -1.27
CA CYS A 369 5.39 12.69 -0.39
C CYS A 369 5.43 11.76 0.82
N ASP A 370 5.50 12.34 2.03
CA ASP A 370 5.54 11.61 3.30
C ASP A 370 4.14 11.46 3.93
N SER A 371 3.10 11.98 3.27
CA SER A 371 1.74 11.87 3.77
C SER A 371 1.24 10.43 3.75
N LEU A 372 0.52 10.06 4.83
CA LEU A 372 -0.05 8.74 4.97
C LEU A 372 -1.07 8.44 3.85
N THR A 373 -0.82 7.35 3.14
CA THR A 373 -1.72 6.79 2.12
C THR A 373 -1.91 5.29 2.34
N GLY A 374 -3.00 4.73 1.82
CA GLY A 374 -3.29 3.31 1.96
C GLY A 374 -3.67 2.63 0.65
N ASN A 375 -3.52 1.31 0.60
CA ASN A 375 -3.91 0.53 -0.59
C ASN A 375 -5.40 0.67 -0.95
N VAL A 376 -6.26 1.01 0.00
CA VAL A 376 -7.68 1.31 -0.23
C VAL A 376 -7.89 2.62 -1.00
N ASP A 377 -6.89 3.51 -1.02
CA ASP A 377 -6.94 4.82 -1.68
C ASP A 377 -6.73 4.72 -3.20
N LEU A 378 -6.21 3.60 -3.68
CA LEU A 378 -5.91 3.39 -5.10
C LEU A 378 -7.17 3.34 -5.97
N MET A 379 -8.23 2.69 -5.50
CA MET A 379 -9.50 2.61 -6.22
C MET A 379 -10.11 3.98 -6.49
N PRO A 380 -10.38 4.84 -5.48
CA PRO A 380 -10.91 6.18 -5.73
C PRO A 380 -9.94 7.07 -6.53
N THR A 381 -8.63 6.90 -6.39
CA THR A 381 -7.62 7.60 -7.21
C THR A 381 -7.76 7.24 -8.69
N ILE A 382 -7.87 5.96 -9.01
CA ILE A 382 -8.05 5.46 -10.38
C ILE A 382 -9.37 5.97 -10.98
N LEU A 383 -10.45 6.00 -10.20
CA LEU A 383 -11.73 6.49 -10.66
C LEU A 383 -11.71 8.01 -10.90
N GLU A 384 -11.12 8.79 -9.98
CA GLU A 384 -11.02 10.25 -10.14
C GLU A 384 -10.18 10.62 -11.38
N LEU A 385 -9.08 9.91 -11.67
CA LEU A 385 -8.31 10.07 -12.92
C LEU A 385 -9.19 9.90 -14.17
N ALA A 386 -10.17 9.02 -14.09
CA ALA A 386 -11.10 8.75 -15.19
C ALA A 386 -12.31 9.71 -15.22
N GLY A 387 -12.44 10.58 -14.24
CA GLY A 387 -13.60 11.44 -14.07
C GLY A 387 -14.86 10.67 -13.62
N VAL A 388 -14.68 9.59 -12.88
CA VAL A 388 -15.75 8.72 -12.37
C VAL A 388 -15.88 8.92 -10.86
N ASP A 389 -17.08 9.23 -10.40
CA ASP A 389 -17.34 9.36 -8.97
C ASP A 389 -17.21 7.98 -8.29
N PRO A 390 -16.45 7.87 -7.20
CA PRO A 390 -16.36 6.62 -6.47
C PRO A 390 -17.70 6.28 -5.81
N PRO A 391 -18.06 4.99 -5.72
CA PRO A 391 -19.32 4.58 -5.10
C PRO A 391 -19.35 4.94 -3.63
N GLY A 392 -20.52 5.25 -3.12
CA GLY A 392 -20.71 5.54 -1.69
C GLY A 392 -20.28 4.37 -0.80
N GLY A 393 -19.78 4.71 0.39
CA GLY A 393 -19.42 3.73 1.41
C GLY A 393 -18.11 3.00 1.18
N ILE A 394 -17.14 3.57 0.49
CA ILE A 394 -15.74 3.13 0.48
C ILE A 394 -14.98 3.71 1.69
N ASP A 395 -13.78 3.20 1.98
CA ASP A 395 -12.88 3.69 3.03
C ASP A 395 -11.71 4.49 2.44
N GLY A 396 -11.44 4.26 1.16
CA GLY A 396 -10.40 4.94 0.40
C GLY A 396 -10.72 6.40 0.14
N ARG A 397 -9.66 7.19 -0.02
CA ARG A 397 -9.66 8.60 -0.42
C ARG A 397 -8.72 8.77 -1.59
N SER A 398 -9.03 9.66 -2.53
CA SER A 398 -8.10 9.89 -3.65
C SER A 398 -6.77 10.46 -3.17
N ILE A 399 -5.70 9.98 -3.79
CA ILE A 399 -4.32 10.44 -3.56
C ILE A 399 -3.98 11.67 -4.43
N LEU A 400 -4.79 11.97 -5.45
CA LEU A 400 -4.49 13.04 -6.42
C LEU A 400 -4.27 14.42 -5.80
N PRO A 401 -4.97 14.83 -4.71
CA PRO A 401 -4.65 16.08 -4.04
C PRO A 401 -3.18 16.21 -3.63
N LEU A 402 -2.56 15.10 -3.18
CA LEU A 402 -1.14 15.07 -2.80
C LEU A 402 -0.20 15.22 -3.99
N TYR A 403 -0.65 14.84 -5.19
CA TYR A 403 0.14 15.04 -6.39
C TYR A 403 0.29 16.55 -6.73
N GLY A 404 -0.70 17.35 -6.37
CA GLY A 404 -0.66 18.82 -6.45
C GLY A 404 0.05 19.50 -5.29
N ASP A 405 -0.11 18.94 -4.08
CA ASP A 405 0.47 19.44 -2.82
C ASP A 405 1.06 18.27 -2.03
N PRO A 406 2.36 17.96 -2.23
CA PRO A 406 3.03 16.83 -1.54
C PRO A 406 3.08 16.94 -0.02
N GLU A 407 2.97 18.16 0.54
CA GLU A 407 2.92 18.43 1.99
C GLU A 407 1.48 18.36 2.54
N GLY A 408 0.49 18.17 1.68
CA GLY A 408 -0.92 18.03 2.05
C GLY A 408 -1.20 16.74 2.81
N GLN A 409 -2.42 16.57 3.33
CA GLN A 409 -2.84 15.38 4.05
C GLN A 409 -4.22 14.92 3.60
N ILE A 410 -4.37 13.62 3.31
CA ILE A 410 -5.66 13.02 2.95
C ILE A 410 -6.26 12.17 4.07
N ARG A 411 -5.44 11.67 5.01
CA ARG A 411 -5.87 10.87 6.17
C ARG A 411 -4.94 11.04 7.36
N GLU A 412 -5.48 10.91 8.56
CA GLU A 412 -4.70 10.96 9.81
C GLU A 412 -4.23 9.58 10.26
N SER A 413 -4.97 8.53 9.92
CA SER A 413 -4.67 7.16 10.36
C SER A 413 -5.22 6.10 9.42
N LEU A 414 -4.64 4.89 9.50
CA LEU A 414 -5.03 3.71 8.74
C LEU A 414 -5.01 2.47 9.66
N PRO A 415 -6.01 1.56 9.61
CA PRO A 415 -5.94 0.30 10.33
C PRO A 415 -5.08 -0.71 9.57
N LEU A 416 -4.30 -1.50 10.31
CA LEU A 416 -3.59 -2.67 9.80
C LEU A 416 -4.22 -3.92 10.42
N VAL A 417 -4.86 -4.72 9.60
CA VAL A 417 -5.69 -5.86 10.01
C VAL A 417 -4.96 -7.18 9.78
N ASN A 418 -4.93 -8.05 10.76
CA ASN A 418 -4.54 -9.44 10.58
C ASN A 418 -5.51 -10.40 11.29
N VAL A 419 -6.30 -11.13 10.52
CA VAL A 419 -7.18 -12.22 10.96
C VAL A 419 -6.89 -13.50 10.16
N TRP A 420 -5.62 -13.74 9.86
CA TRP A 420 -5.13 -14.89 9.10
C TRP A 420 -4.00 -15.60 9.84
N GLY A 421 -4.03 -16.93 9.84
CA GLY A 421 -3.08 -17.80 10.54
C GLY A 421 -3.61 -18.28 11.88
N PRO A 422 -2.76 -18.76 12.81
CA PRO A 422 -3.21 -19.14 14.14
C PRO A 422 -3.75 -17.92 14.90
N ALA A 423 -4.75 -18.13 15.74
CA ALA A 423 -5.45 -17.03 16.41
C ALA A 423 -4.57 -16.18 17.32
N GLU A 424 -3.47 -16.76 17.81
CA GLU A 424 -2.45 -16.07 18.60
C GLU A 424 -1.83 -14.87 17.85
N VAL A 425 -1.74 -14.92 16.52
CA VAL A 425 -1.16 -13.85 15.71
C VAL A 425 -2.20 -12.84 15.22
N TYR A 426 -3.47 -13.03 15.51
CA TYR A 426 -4.48 -12.04 15.14
C TYR A 426 -4.18 -10.72 15.84
N SER A 427 -4.15 -9.67 15.07
CA SER A 427 -3.81 -8.34 15.55
C SER A 427 -4.56 -7.26 14.78
N LEU A 428 -4.87 -6.19 15.45
CA LEU A 428 -5.27 -4.93 14.84
C LEU A 428 -4.25 -3.88 15.23
N ALA A 429 -3.79 -3.13 14.27
CA ALA A 429 -2.91 -2.00 14.51
C ALA A 429 -3.47 -0.74 13.86
N VAL A 430 -2.95 0.40 14.28
CA VAL A 430 -3.22 1.71 13.70
C VAL A 430 -1.90 2.40 13.40
N VAL A 431 -1.75 2.89 12.18
CA VAL A 431 -0.59 3.69 11.76
C VAL A 431 -1.04 5.12 11.42
N THR A 432 -0.21 6.08 11.79
CA THR A 432 -0.23 7.48 11.32
C THR A 432 1.02 7.71 10.46
N SER A 433 1.32 8.94 10.04
CA SER A 433 2.60 9.27 9.39
C SER A 433 3.81 9.04 10.29
N GLU A 434 3.65 9.17 11.62
CA GLU A 434 4.75 9.23 12.57
C GLU A 434 4.73 8.11 13.62
N THR A 435 3.62 7.40 13.77
CA THR A 435 3.42 6.51 14.92
C THR A 435 2.65 5.26 14.53
N LYS A 436 3.03 4.12 15.08
CA LYS A 436 2.30 2.86 14.97
C LYS A 436 1.95 2.31 16.34
N TYR A 437 0.69 1.93 16.52
CA TYR A 437 0.18 1.24 17.70
C TYR A 437 -0.37 -0.13 17.29
N ILE A 438 0.01 -1.19 18.01
CA ILE A 438 -0.42 -2.57 17.75
C ILE A 438 -1.02 -3.16 19.02
N TYR A 439 -2.17 -3.81 18.90
CA TYR A 439 -2.78 -4.57 19.98
C TYR A 439 -2.85 -6.06 19.61
N TRP A 440 -2.34 -6.89 20.51
CA TRP A 440 -2.33 -8.34 20.46
C TRP A 440 -3.29 -8.86 21.54
N PRO A 441 -4.53 -9.22 21.18
CA PRO A 441 -5.58 -9.56 22.16
C PRO A 441 -5.44 -10.95 22.77
N TRP A 442 -4.66 -11.87 22.16
CA TRP A 442 -4.54 -13.25 22.63
C TRP A 442 -3.97 -13.32 24.04
N SER A 443 -4.74 -13.99 24.96
CA SER A 443 -4.45 -14.09 26.39
C SER A 443 -4.67 -15.51 26.93
N GLY A 444 -4.73 -16.53 26.03
CA GLY A 444 -4.80 -17.95 26.42
C GLY A 444 -3.43 -18.54 26.74
N GLU A 445 -3.41 -19.67 27.47
CA GLU A 445 -2.21 -20.52 27.65
C GLU A 445 -0.98 -19.80 28.22
N GLY A 446 -1.17 -18.88 29.18
CA GLY A 446 -0.07 -18.12 29.80
C GLY A 446 0.45 -16.95 29.00
N TYR A 447 -0.36 -16.47 28.06
CA TYR A 447 -0.19 -15.18 27.40
C TYR A 447 -1.02 -14.12 28.12
N GLU A 448 -0.57 -12.89 28.03
CA GLU A 448 -1.30 -11.68 28.38
C GLU A 448 -1.49 -10.83 27.14
N PRO A 449 -2.55 -10.00 27.04
CA PRO A 449 -2.69 -9.08 25.93
C PRO A 449 -1.50 -8.11 25.92
N VAL A 450 -1.00 -7.78 24.73
CA VAL A 450 0.16 -6.91 24.59
C VAL A 450 -0.17 -5.70 23.74
N GLU A 451 0.33 -4.55 24.17
CA GLU A 451 0.33 -3.32 23.39
C GLU A 451 1.76 -3.00 22.97
N GLU A 452 1.94 -2.63 21.73
CA GLU A 452 3.18 -2.10 21.19
C GLU A 452 2.92 -0.70 20.64
N LEU A 453 3.88 0.21 20.85
CA LEU A 453 3.86 1.58 20.35
C LEU A 453 5.23 1.93 19.80
N TYR A 454 5.29 2.39 18.57
CA TYR A 454 6.51 2.78 17.88
C TYR A 454 6.39 4.20 17.36
N ASP A 455 7.46 4.95 17.49
CA ASP A 455 7.69 6.23 16.83
C ASP A 455 8.35 5.91 15.47
N THR A 456 7.56 5.87 14.40
CA THR A 456 8.06 5.43 13.08
C THR A 456 8.84 6.52 12.34
N GLU A 457 8.84 7.76 12.84
CA GLU A 457 9.67 8.85 12.33
C GLU A 457 11.10 8.74 12.90
N GLU A 458 11.25 8.64 14.22
CA GLU A 458 12.55 8.58 14.90
C GLU A 458 13.13 7.14 14.91
N ASP A 459 12.26 6.12 14.91
CA ASP A 459 12.63 4.70 14.90
C ASP A 459 11.90 3.96 13.74
N PRO A 460 12.26 4.24 12.48
CA PRO A 460 11.62 3.63 11.31
C PRO A 460 11.88 2.13 11.18
N LEU A 461 12.69 1.55 12.04
CA LEU A 461 12.97 0.11 12.11
C LEU A 461 12.29 -0.58 13.28
N GLU A 462 11.45 0.12 14.03
CA GLU A 462 10.66 -0.44 15.15
C GLU A 462 11.53 -1.21 16.17
N LEU A 463 12.67 -0.63 16.58
CA LEU A 463 13.64 -1.26 17.49
C LEU A 463 13.28 -1.06 18.95
N GLU A 464 12.46 -0.06 19.29
CA GLU A 464 12.08 0.27 20.66
C GLU A 464 10.57 0.35 20.83
N ASN A 465 9.98 -0.57 21.62
CA ASN A 465 8.58 -0.49 22.02
C ASN A 465 8.42 0.49 23.18
N ILE A 466 7.90 1.70 22.89
CA ILE A 466 7.71 2.79 23.85
C ILE A 466 6.37 2.74 24.60
N ALA A 467 5.55 1.70 24.43
CA ALA A 467 4.22 1.58 25.06
C ALA A 467 4.28 1.62 26.60
N LYS A 468 5.36 1.14 27.22
CA LYS A 468 5.58 1.16 28.68
C LYS A 468 6.40 2.36 29.16
N GLY A 469 6.76 3.27 28.26
CA GLY A 469 7.59 4.43 28.54
C GLY A 469 6.84 5.64 29.12
N GLN A 470 7.43 6.81 28.95
CA GLN A 470 6.87 8.07 29.44
C GLN A 470 5.83 8.70 28.50
N GLN A 471 5.63 8.16 27.33
CA GLN A 471 4.76 8.67 26.25
C GLN A 471 3.26 8.41 26.50
N LYS A 472 2.79 8.62 27.74
CA LYS A 472 1.39 8.28 28.13
C LYS A 472 0.33 8.99 27.30
N GLN A 473 0.56 10.27 26.96
CA GLN A 473 -0.41 11.04 26.16
C GLN A 473 -0.50 10.51 24.72
N LEU A 474 0.63 10.15 24.11
CA LEU A 474 0.68 9.56 22.79
C LEU A 474 -0.02 8.19 22.79
N LEU A 475 0.29 7.32 23.76
CA LEU A 475 -0.36 6.04 23.91
C LEU A 475 -1.89 6.18 24.02
N GLU A 476 -2.40 7.10 24.83
CA GLU A 476 -3.83 7.34 24.99
C GLU A 476 -4.47 7.93 23.71
N LYS A 477 -3.75 8.76 22.94
CA LYS A 477 -4.20 9.21 21.62
C LYS A 477 -4.36 8.03 20.69
N MET A 478 -3.33 7.17 20.58
CA MET A 478 -3.34 6.03 19.68
C MET A 478 -4.38 4.97 20.08
N ARG A 479 -4.59 4.74 21.38
CA ARG A 479 -5.67 3.89 21.90
C ARG A 479 -7.05 4.37 21.47
N ARG A 480 -7.33 5.67 21.56
CA ARG A 480 -8.62 6.23 21.09
C ARG A 480 -8.80 6.07 19.59
N THR A 481 -7.76 6.28 18.80
CA THR A 481 -7.80 6.07 17.36
C THR A 481 -8.07 4.60 17.02
N TYR A 482 -7.41 3.69 17.73
CA TYR A 482 -7.63 2.24 17.63
C TYR A 482 -9.07 1.86 17.98
N ASP A 483 -9.59 2.33 19.12
CA ASP A 483 -10.96 2.04 19.56
C ASP A 483 -11.99 2.52 18.52
N GLY A 484 -11.73 3.67 17.88
CA GLY A 484 -12.56 4.16 16.77
C GLY A 484 -12.60 3.21 15.56
N PHE A 485 -11.51 2.47 15.26
CA PHE A 485 -11.52 1.43 14.24
C PHE A 485 -12.24 0.16 14.69
N VAL A 486 -12.17 -0.21 15.97
CA VAL A 486 -12.98 -1.31 16.53
C VAL A 486 -14.47 -0.98 16.43
N ASP A 487 -14.87 0.26 16.70
CA ASP A 487 -16.26 0.71 16.55
C ASP A 487 -16.71 0.69 15.09
N GLN A 488 -15.86 1.14 14.16
CA GLN A 488 -16.14 1.00 12.73
C GLN A 488 -16.30 -0.47 12.30
N TRP A 489 -15.45 -1.36 12.85
CA TRP A 489 -15.58 -2.80 12.59
C TRP A 489 -16.92 -3.33 13.09
N ARG A 490 -17.31 -2.99 14.30
CA ARG A 490 -18.60 -3.40 14.90
C ARG A 490 -19.80 -2.96 14.07
N GLU A 491 -19.75 -1.73 13.56
CA GLU A 491 -20.83 -1.14 12.75
C GLU A 491 -20.86 -1.68 11.33
N LYS A 492 -19.68 -1.79 10.66
CA LYS A 492 -19.57 -1.89 9.21
C LYS A 492 -19.13 -3.25 8.69
N ALA A 493 -18.73 -4.18 9.57
CA ALA A 493 -18.29 -5.51 9.14
C ALA A 493 -19.40 -6.28 8.43
N VAL A 494 -19.02 -6.98 7.35
CA VAL A 494 -19.95 -7.85 6.63
C VAL A 494 -20.53 -8.93 7.55
N PRO A 495 -21.80 -9.34 7.35
CA PRO A 495 -22.46 -10.31 8.21
C PRO A 495 -22.09 -11.78 7.90
N TYR A 496 -21.13 -11.98 7.02
CA TYR A 496 -20.68 -13.31 6.58
C TYR A 496 -19.16 -13.45 6.77
N HIS A 497 -18.63 -14.66 6.56
CA HIS A 497 -17.22 -14.98 6.70
C HIS A 497 -16.66 -14.66 8.10
N HIS A 498 -17.52 -14.68 9.12
CA HIS A 498 -17.16 -14.52 10.55
C HIS A 498 -16.50 -13.18 10.92
N TYR A 499 -16.72 -12.09 10.17
CA TYR A 499 -16.05 -10.81 10.45
C TYR A 499 -16.63 -10.02 11.61
N ARG A 500 -17.96 -10.04 11.84
CA ARG A 500 -18.58 -9.25 12.91
C ARG A 500 -18.07 -9.57 14.31
N PRO A 501 -17.90 -10.85 14.68
CA PRO A 501 -17.39 -11.22 15.99
C PRO A 501 -15.99 -10.68 16.30
N PHE A 502 -15.11 -10.48 15.30
CA PHE A 502 -13.79 -9.94 15.54
C PHE A 502 -13.79 -8.54 16.17
N ALA A 503 -14.87 -7.76 16.06
CA ALA A 503 -14.99 -6.50 16.80
C ALA A 503 -14.94 -6.71 18.34
N VAL A 504 -15.45 -7.83 18.83
CA VAL A 504 -15.35 -8.22 20.25
C VAL A 504 -13.93 -8.68 20.57
N PHE A 505 -13.32 -9.47 19.68
CA PHE A 505 -11.97 -9.98 19.87
C PHE A 505 -10.92 -8.86 19.96
N PHE A 506 -11.05 -7.83 19.13
CA PHE A 506 -10.14 -6.69 19.11
C PHE A 506 -10.48 -5.60 20.13
N ASP A 507 -11.64 -5.65 20.80
CA ASP A 507 -11.99 -4.66 21.81
C ASP A 507 -11.10 -4.80 23.06
N ARG A 508 -10.35 -3.76 23.38
CA ARG A 508 -9.41 -3.75 24.51
C ARG A 508 -10.12 -3.79 25.88
N GLY A 509 -11.37 -3.35 25.90
CA GLY A 509 -12.20 -3.33 27.13
C GLY A 509 -12.92 -4.64 27.44
N VAL A 510 -12.92 -5.62 26.51
CA VAL A 510 -13.60 -6.90 26.69
C VAL A 510 -12.66 -7.91 27.36
N ALA A 511 -13.17 -8.66 28.36
CA ALA A 511 -12.42 -9.70 29.04
C ALA A 511 -12.09 -10.87 28.12
N TRP A 512 -11.04 -11.62 28.46
CA TRP A 512 -10.56 -12.74 27.62
C TRP A 512 -11.62 -13.84 27.47
N GLU A 513 -12.34 -14.15 28.54
CA GLU A 513 -13.38 -15.17 28.57
C GLU A 513 -14.49 -14.91 27.53
N ASP A 514 -14.83 -13.63 27.33
CA ASP A 514 -15.82 -13.22 26.32
C ASP A 514 -15.22 -13.26 24.90
N LYS A 515 -13.92 -13.00 24.77
CA LYS A 515 -13.20 -13.06 23.49
C LYS A 515 -13.05 -14.47 22.94
N VAL A 516 -12.88 -15.47 23.80
CA VAL A 516 -12.71 -16.88 23.38
C VAL A 516 -13.88 -17.36 22.53
N SER A 517 -15.10 -16.98 22.91
CA SER A 517 -16.32 -17.38 22.18
C SER A 517 -16.33 -16.92 20.72
N VAL A 518 -15.55 -15.90 20.37
CA VAL A 518 -15.42 -15.38 18.98
C VAL A 518 -14.61 -16.33 18.11
N LEU A 519 -13.69 -17.08 18.70
CA LEU A 519 -12.77 -17.99 17.99
C LEU A 519 -13.38 -19.36 17.72
N GLU A 520 -14.46 -19.72 18.45
CA GLU A 520 -15.24 -20.93 18.21
C GLU A 520 -16.12 -20.73 16.97
N LYS A 521 -15.72 -21.33 15.86
CA LYS A 521 -16.40 -21.23 14.54
C LYS A 521 -17.54 -22.23 14.43
#